data_10b7c35458df50f52b9138ba28a833de
#
_entry.id   10b7c35458df50f52b9138ba28a833de
#
_cell.length_a   1.000
_cell.length_b   1.000
_cell.length_c   1.000
_cell.angle_alpha   90.00
_cell.angle_beta   90.00
_cell.angle_gamma   90.00
#
_symmetry.space_group_name_H-M   'P 1'
#
loop_
_entity.id
_entity.type
_entity.pdbx_description
1 polymer ?
#
loop_
_entity_poly.entity_id
_entity_poly.type
_entity_poly.pdbx_seq_one_letter_code
_entity_poly.pdbx_strand_id
1 'polypeptide(L)'
;MAADLQEIIGHVIRRERQDRHLTIKELGDKAGLSEIYVGEIERGQKYPSSKVLESLAQALDVDIAELLELFAEEIRQERMPEATRAIGFTIPSTSGQPRRMVVKKIVNLLEEGDVESIADFSAFLLSKHMGLH
;
A
#
# COMPACT_ATOMS: atom_id res chain seq x y z
N MET A 1 10.71 -3.19 -17.85
CA MET A 1 11.76 -3.21 -16.81
C MET A 1 11.14 -2.93 -15.46
N ALA A 2 11.55 -3.65 -14.46
CA ALA A 2 11.10 -3.36 -13.09
C ALA A 2 11.69 -2.01 -12.66
N ALA A 3 10.88 -1.19 -12.03
CA ALA A 3 11.34 0.05 -11.41
C ALA A 3 12.35 -0.28 -10.31
N ASP A 4 13.33 0.58 -10.10
CA ASP A 4 14.25 0.36 -9.00
C ASP A 4 13.56 0.71 -7.66
N LEU A 5 14.18 0.30 -6.57
CA LEU A 5 13.59 0.47 -5.24
C LEU A 5 13.36 1.93 -4.88
N GLN A 6 14.23 2.84 -5.30
CA GLN A 6 14.06 4.28 -5.06
C GLN A 6 12.79 4.80 -5.73
N GLU A 7 12.56 4.39 -6.96
CA GLU A 7 11.37 4.78 -7.71
C GLU A 7 10.09 4.24 -7.07
N ILE A 8 10.13 3.00 -6.61
CA ILE A 8 9.00 2.35 -5.95
C ILE A 8 8.65 3.09 -4.66
N ILE A 9 9.64 3.37 -3.82
CA ILE A 9 9.46 4.11 -2.57
C ILE A 9 8.88 5.50 -2.86
N GLY A 10 9.46 6.21 -3.82
CA GLY A 10 9.00 7.55 -4.19
C GLY A 10 7.57 7.56 -4.69
N HIS A 11 7.22 6.59 -5.52
CA HIS A 11 5.87 6.44 -6.06
C HIS A 11 4.84 6.19 -4.95
N VAL A 12 5.14 5.32 -4.00
CA VAL A 12 4.24 5.02 -2.88
C VAL A 12 4.06 6.27 -2.00
N ILE A 13 5.15 6.94 -1.65
CA ILE A 13 5.09 8.16 -0.82
C ILE A 13 4.21 9.22 -1.51
N ARG A 14 4.43 9.44 -2.80
CA ARG A 14 3.64 10.40 -3.58
C ARG A 14 2.16 10.03 -3.60
N ARG A 15 1.84 8.78 -3.85
CA ARG A 15 0.45 8.29 -3.87
C ARG A 15 -0.22 8.49 -2.51
N GLU A 16 0.44 8.10 -1.43
CA GLU A 16 -0.10 8.25 -0.08
C GLU A 16 -0.29 9.72 0.28
N ARG A 17 0.63 10.58 -0.16
CA ARG A 17 0.50 12.02 0.03
C ARG A 17 -0.71 12.58 -0.73
N GLN A 18 -0.84 12.22 -2.00
CA GLN A 18 -1.93 12.70 -2.85
C GLN A 18 -3.29 12.22 -2.36
N ASP A 19 -3.38 10.99 -1.88
CA ASP A 19 -4.62 10.43 -1.32
C ASP A 19 -5.09 11.22 -0.10
N ARG A 20 -4.17 11.89 0.60
CA ARG A 20 -4.48 12.74 1.75
C ARG A 20 -4.60 14.21 1.39
N HIS A 21 -4.55 14.53 0.10
CA HIS A 21 -4.63 15.91 -0.41
C HIS A 21 -3.56 16.83 0.18
N LEU A 22 -2.37 16.30 0.45
CA LEU A 22 -1.24 17.05 0.96
C LEU A 22 -0.35 17.52 -0.19
N THR A 23 0.18 18.74 -0.09
CA THR A 23 1.24 19.20 -0.97
C THR A 23 2.58 18.63 -0.50
N ILE A 24 3.60 18.66 -1.35
CA ILE A 24 4.96 18.27 -0.98
C ILE A 24 5.44 19.09 0.23
N LYS A 25 5.15 20.39 0.21
CA LYS A 25 5.51 21.28 1.31
C LYS A 25 4.83 20.89 2.61
N GLU A 26 3.53 20.61 2.54
CA GLU A 26 2.76 20.21 3.72
C GLU A 26 3.29 18.89 4.31
N LEU A 27 3.60 17.91 3.45
CA LEU A 27 4.19 16.67 3.92
C LEU A 27 5.56 16.91 4.55
N GLY A 28 6.39 17.74 3.92
CA GLY A 28 7.69 18.12 4.48
C GLY A 28 7.57 18.78 5.84
N ASP A 29 6.67 19.74 5.99
CA ASP A 29 6.43 20.42 7.26
C ASP A 29 6.00 19.45 8.36
N LYS A 30 5.10 18.51 8.04
CA LYS A 30 4.64 17.50 8.99
C LYS A 30 5.72 16.51 9.38
N ALA A 31 6.61 16.18 8.44
CA ALA A 31 7.67 15.21 8.65
C ALA A 31 8.97 15.84 9.18
N GLY A 32 9.05 17.16 9.26
CA GLY A 32 10.28 17.86 9.62
C GLY A 32 11.34 17.79 8.54
N LEU A 33 10.94 17.74 7.27
CA LEU A 33 11.81 17.62 6.10
C LEU A 33 11.62 18.82 5.18
N SER A 34 12.67 19.15 4.42
CA SER A 34 12.55 20.21 3.41
C SER A 34 11.67 19.74 2.25
N GLU A 35 11.01 20.68 1.61
CA GLU A 35 10.21 20.44 0.40
C GLU A 35 11.06 19.82 -0.71
N ILE A 36 12.28 20.33 -0.88
CA ILE A 36 13.21 19.83 -1.90
C ILE A 36 13.54 18.36 -1.64
N TYR A 37 13.82 18.01 -0.38
CA TYR A 37 14.17 16.64 -0.01
C TYR A 37 13.00 15.66 -0.25
N VAL A 38 11.80 16.05 0.15
CA VAL A 38 10.60 15.26 -0.11
C VAL A 38 10.41 15.04 -1.61
N GLY A 39 10.58 16.10 -2.41
CA GLY A 39 10.49 16.01 -3.86
C GLY A 39 11.53 15.05 -4.46
N GLU A 40 12.76 15.09 -3.94
CA GLU A 40 13.81 14.17 -4.39
C GLU A 40 13.48 12.70 -4.08
N ILE A 41 12.90 12.44 -2.91
CA ILE A 41 12.43 11.10 -2.54
C ILE A 41 11.33 10.65 -3.50
N GLU A 42 10.33 11.50 -3.74
CA GLU A 42 9.20 11.15 -4.61
C GLU A 42 9.62 10.89 -6.06
N ARG A 43 10.66 11.57 -6.52
CA ARG A 43 11.18 11.37 -7.87
C ARG A 43 12.19 10.21 -7.99
N GLY A 44 12.43 9.50 -6.90
CA GLY A 44 13.34 8.38 -6.90
C GLY A 44 14.81 8.78 -6.98
N GLN A 45 15.14 10.00 -6.58
CA GLN A 45 16.51 10.53 -6.65
C GLN A 45 17.31 10.30 -5.38
N LYS A 46 16.62 10.01 -4.26
CA LYS A 46 17.28 9.77 -2.98
C LYS A 46 16.57 8.66 -2.21
N TYR A 47 17.38 7.86 -1.51
CA TYR A 47 16.86 6.89 -0.54
C TYR A 47 16.58 7.58 0.78
N PRO A 48 15.39 7.46 1.34
CA PRO A 48 15.16 7.90 2.72
C PRO A 48 15.82 6.95 3.70
N SER A 49 16.43 7.48 4.75
CA SER A 49 16.93 6.67 5.86
C SER A 49 15.75 6.07 6.62
N SER A 50 16.02 5.08 7.49
CA SER A 50 14.96 4.49 8.32
C SER A 50 14.26 5.55 9.18
N LYS A 51 15.02 6.50 9.72
CA LYS A 51 14.48 7.60 10.52
C LYS A 51 13.57 8.50 9.70
N VAL A 52 13.96 8.79 8.46
CA VAL A 52 13.15 9.59 7.54
C VAL A 52 11.86 8.86 7.18
N LEU A 53 11.94 7.54 6.95
CA LEU A 53 10.74 6.72 6.70
C LEU A 53 9.78 6.75 7.87
N GLU A 54 10.27 6.68 9.10
CA GLU A 54 9.44 6.80 10.30
C GLU A 54 8.77 8.17 10.38
N SER A 55 9.50 9.24 10.06
CA SER A 55 8.95 10.60 10.05
C SER A 55 7.87 10.76 8.97
N LEU A 56 8.09 10.18 7.80
CA LEU A 56 7.10 10.20 6.72
C LEU A 56 5.84 9.40 7.10
N ALA A 57 6.02 8.23 7.73
CA ALA A 57 4.90 7.42 8.20
C ALA A 57 4.04 8.20 9.21
N GLN A 58 4.67 8.85 10.17
CA GLN A 58 3.96 9.69 11.14
C GLN A 58 3.21 10.84 10.45
N ALA A 59 3.85 11.51 9.52
CA ALA A 59 3.25 12.61 8.78
C ALA A 59 2.06 12.17 7.92
N LEU A 60 2.10 10.95 7.42
CA LEU A 60 1.02 10.33 6.64
C LEU A 60 -0.03 9.62 7.53
N ASP A 61 0.18 9.64 8.84
CA ASP A 61 -0.70 8.99 9.81
C ASP A 61 -0.86 7.49 9.56
N VAL A 62 0.25 6.82 9.27
CA VAL A 62 0.30 5.36 9.13
C VAL A 62 1.40 4.80 10.01
N ASP A 63 1.23 3.56 10.44
CA ASP A 63 2.28 2.83 11.15
C ASP A 63 3.43 2.53 10.17
N ILE A 64 4.67 2.54 10.67
CA ILE A 64 5.84 2.22 9.84
C ILE A 64 5.72 0.82 9.21
N ALA A 65 5.16 -0.14 9.94
CA ALA A 65 4.94 -1.48 9.40
C ALA A 65 3.98 -1.45 8.20
N GLU A 66 2.94 -0.64 8.29
CA GLU A 66 1.97 -0.45 7.19
C GLU A 66 2.64 0.21 6.00
N LEU A 67 3.47 1.21 6.21
CA LEU A 67 4.20 1.87 5.13
C LEU A 67 5.13 0.88 4.42
N LEU A 68 5.86 0.07 5.18
CA LEU A 68 6.73 -0.97 4.62
C LEU A 68 5.93 -2.02 3.83
N GLU A 69 4.74 -2.37 4.30
CA GLU A 69 3.84 -3.27 3.57
C GLU A 69 3.40 -2.67 2.24
N LEU A 70 3.13 -1.37 2.21
CA LEU A 70 2.78 -0.68 0.97
C LEU A 70 3.92 -0.74 -0.04
N PHE A 71 5.15 -0.57 0.40
CA PHE A 71 6.32 -0.73 -0.47
C PHE A 71 6.43 -2.16 -0.98
N ALA A 72 6.30 -3.14 -0.09
CA ALA A 72 6.37 -4.55 -0.46
C ALA A 72 5.29 -4.92 -1.47
N GLU A 73 4.10 -4.40 -1.30
CA GLU A 73 2.97 -4.61 -2.20
C GLU A 73 3.27 -4.05 -3.59
N GLU A 74 3.82 -2.85 -3.66
CA GLU A 74 4.18 -2.23 -4.93
C GLU A 74 5.27 -3.02 -5.65
N ILE A 75 6.26 -3.52 -4.91
CA ILE A 75 7.30 -4.39 -5.47
C ILE A 75 6.69 -5.65 -6.08
N ARG A 76 5.75 -6.28 -5.40
CA ARG A 76 5.08 -7.48 -5.90
C ARG A 76 4.29 -7.20 -7.17
N GLN A 77 3.61 -6.07 -7.23
CA GLN A 77 2.85 -5.66 -8.42
C GLN A 77 3.75 -5.45 -9.63
N GLU A 78 4.89 -4.81 -9.43
CA GLU A 78 5.87 -4.59 -10.49
C GLU A 78 6.42 -5.89 -11.06
N ARG A 79 6.42 -6.96 -10.27
CA ARG A 79 6.90 -8.29 -10.68
C ARG A 79 5.81 -9.17 -11.27
N MET A 80 4.54 -8.75 -11.23
CA MET A 80 3.44 -9.50 -11.80
C MET A 80 3.39 -9.35 -13.32
N PRO A 81 2.97 -10.40 -14.07
CA PRO A 81 2.66 -10.25 -15.48
C PRO A 81 1.60 -9.18 -15.68
N GLU A 82 1.74 -8.40 -16.72
CA GLU A 82 0.83 -7.29 -17.02
C GLU A 82 -0.62 -7.75 -17.14
N ALA A 83 -0.85 -8.91 -17.75
CA ALA A 83 -2.20 -9.48 -17.85
C ALA A 83 -2.83 -9.71 -16.47
N THR A 84 -2.05 -10.12 -15.50
CA THR A 84 -2.52 -10.33 -14.11
C THR A 84 -2.83 -8.99 -13.44
N ARG A 85 -2.02 -7.96 -13.68
CA ARG A 85 -2.25 -6.63 -13.15
C ARG A 85 -3.54 -6.02 -13.72
N ALA A 86 -3.80 -6.23 -15.02
CA ALA A 86 -4.98 -5.72 -15.70
C ALA A 86 -6.27 -6.33 -15.16
N ILE A 87 -6.26 -7.60 -14.74
CA ILE A 87 -7.40 -8.27 -14.14
C ILE A 87 -7.63 -7.81 -12.69
N GLY A 88 -6.60 -7.27 -12.06
CA GLY A 88 -6.69 -6.74 -10.71
C GLY A 88 -6.56 -7.74 -9.59
N PHE A 89 -6.52 -9.04 -9.88
CA PHE A 89 -6.23 -10.03 -8.87
C PHE A 89 -5.47 -11.21 -9.46
N THR A 90 -4.68 -11.83 -8.62
CA THR A 90 -4.03 -13.10 -8.91
C THR A 90 -4.70 -14.15 -8.07
N ILE A 91 -4.97 -15.29 -8.67
CA ILE A 91 -5.29 -16.46 -7.87
C ILE A 91 -4.06 -16.71 -7.01
N PRO A 92 -4.20 -16.76 -5.68
CA PRO A 92 -3.03 -16.91 -4.83
C PRO A 92 -2.43 -18.30 -5.02
N SER A 93 -1.55 -18.39 -6.01
CA SER A 93 -0.59 -19.46 -5.96
C SER A 93 0.53 -18.92 -5.09
N THR A 94 0.30 -18.87 -3.88
CA THR A 94 1.14 -19.32 -2.81
C THR A 94 2.53 -18.78 -2.58
N SER A 95 3.21 -18.19 -3.51
CA SER A 95 4.56 -17.75 -3.23
C SER A 95 4.57 -16.37 -2.58
N GLY A 96 4.52 -16.38 -1.29
CA GLY A 96 4.96 -15.25 -0.50
C GLY A 96 3.98 -14.11 -0.22
N GLN A 97 2.80 -14.08 -0.82
CA GLN A 97 1.82 -13.05 -0.47
C GLN A 97 0.94 -13.49 0.71
N PRO A 98 0.88 -12.70 1.77
CA PRO A 98 -0.10 -12.95 2.82
C PRO A 98 -1.52 -12.93 2.23
N ARG A 99 -2.30 -13.93 2.55
CA ARG A 99 -3.70 -14.03 2.07
C ARG A 99 -4.53 -12.79 2.38
N ARG A 100 -4.24 -12.14 3.49
CA ARG A 100 -4.89 -10.87 3.86
C ARG A 100 -4.72 -9.79 2.81
N MET A 101 -3.53 -9.66 2.23
CA MET A 101 -3.26 -8.63 1.22
C MET A 101 -3.99 -8.91 -0.08
N VAL A 102 -4.11 -10.19 -0.45
CA VAL A 102 -4.88 -10.58 -1.62
C VAL A 102 -6.36 -10.25 -1.43
N VAL A 103 -6.93 -10.58 -0.28
CA VAL A 103 -8.33 -10.27 0.05
C VAL A 103 -8.56 -8.76 0.04
N LYS A 104 -7.67 -7.99 0.67
CA LYS A 104 -7.75 -6.52 0.69
C LYS A 104 -7.77 -5.94 -0.73
N LYS A 105 -6.93 -6.44 -1.62
CA LYS A 105 -6.91 -6.03 -3.02
C LYS A 105 -8.22 -6.35 -3.74
N ILE A 106 -8.72 -7.55 -3.57
CA ILE A 106 -9.98 -7.98 -4.19
C ILE A 106 -11.10 -7.06 -3.73
N VAL A 107 -11.18 -6.78 -2.43
CA VAL A 107 -12.21 -5.90 -1.87
C VAL A 107 -12.14 -4.50 -2.49
N ASN A 108 -10.94 -3.96 -2.71
CA ASN A 108 -10.77 -2.63 -3.29
C ASN A 108 -11.21 -2.55 -4.77
N LEU A 109 -11.32 -3.68 -5.44
CA LEU A 109 -11.71 -3.75 -6.84
C LEU A 109 -13.20 -4.04 -7.03
N LEU A 110 -13.90 -4.40 -5.97
CA LEU A 110 -15.31 -4.79 -6.04
C LEU A 110 -16.22 -3.59 -5.89
N GLU A 111 -17.41 -3.70 -6.47
CA GLU A 111 -18.46 -2.73 -6.27
C GLU A 111 -19.04 -2.87 -4.85
N GLU A 112 -19.72 -1.83 -4.39
CA GLU A 112 -20.21 -1.76 -3.01
C GLU A 112 -21.10 -2.96 -2.63
N GLY A 113 -21.96 -3.39 -3.53
CA GLY A 113 -22.82 -4.56 -3.30
C GLY A 113 -22.04 -5.87 -3.14
N ASP A 114 -20.94 -5.99 -3.86
CA ASP A 114 -20.08 -7.17 -3.77
C ASP A 114 -19.31 -7.18 -2.46
N VAL A 115 -18.88 -6.00 -1.99
CA VAL A 115 -18.20 -5.86 -0.70
C VAL A 115 -19.13 -6.27 0.44
N GLU A 116 -20.39 -5.88 0.37
CA GLU A 116 -21.40 -6.27 1.36
C GLU A 116 -21.58 -7.79 1.42
N SER A 117 -21.66 -8.44 0.26
CA SER A 117 -21.76 -9.90 0.15
C SER A 117 -20.56 -10.63 0.77
N ILE A 118 -19.34 -10.10 0.56
CA ILE A 118 -18.12 -10.64 1.15
C ILE A 118 -18.12 -10.44 2.66
N ALA A 119 -18.58 -9.28 3.14
CA ALA A 119 -18.69 -9.00 4.57
C ALA A 119 -19.63 -9.99 5.26
N ASP A 120 -20.78 -10.28 4.65
CA ASP A 120 -21.75 -11.25 5.17
C ASP A 120 -21.15 -12.66 5.22
N PHE A 121 -20.48 -13.08 4.15
CA PHE A 121 -19.83 -14.38 4.10
C PHE A 121 -18.70 -14.49 5.14
N SER A 122 -17.92 -13.44 5.31
CA SER A 122 -16.85 -13.38 6.29
C SER A 122 -17.40 -13.48 7.72
N ALA A 123 -18.50 -12.81 8.00
CA ALA A 123 -19.19 -12.88 9.30
C ALA A 123 -19.68 -14.31 9.57
N PHE A 124 -20.23 -14.97 8.56
CA PHE A 124 -20.66 -16.36 8.66
C PHE A 124 -19.48 -17.30 8.99
N LEU A 125 -18.35 -17.15 8.29
CA LEU A 125 -17.15 -17.95 8.54
C LEU A 125 -16.61 -17.72 9.95
N LEU A 126 -16.58 -16.49 10.40
CA LEU A 126 -16.13 -16.14 11.74
C LEU A 126 -17.02 -16.77 12.80
N SER A 127 -18.32 -16.67 12.61
CA SER A 127 -19.33 -17.30 13.48
C SER A 127 -19.12 -18.81 13.60
N LYS A 128 -18.86 -19.48 12.47
CA LYS A 128 -18.58 -20.91 12.42
C LYS A 128 -17.32 -21.28 13.19
N HIS A 129 -16.24 -20.50 13.05
CA HIS A 129 -14.98 -20.76 13.75
C HIS A 129 -15.10 -20.52 15.25
N MET A 130 -15.94 -19.61 15.66
CA MET A 130 -16.15 -19.29 17.09
C MET A 130 -17.20 -20.19 17.74
N GLY A 131 -17.77 -21.13 17.00
CA GLY A 131 -18.81 -22.02 17.52
C GLY A 131 -20.14 -21.34 17.77
N LEU A 132 -20.34 -20.17 17.20
CA LEU A 132 -21.58 -19.41 17.26
C LEU A 132 -22.49 -19.85 16.10
N HIS A 133 -23.53 -20.57 16.39
CA HIS A 133 -24.50 -21.03 15.39
C HIS A 133 -25.82 -20.32 15.53
#